data_21e77d88e447929e9d4a30809d4d1afd
#
_entry.id   21e77d88e447929e9d4a30809d4d1afd
#
_cell.length_a   1.000
_cell.length_b   1.000
_cell.length_c   1.000
_cell.angle_alpha   90.00
_cell.angle_beta   90.00
_cell.angle_gamma   90.00
#
_symmetry.space_group_name_H-M   'P 1'
#
loop_
_entity.id
_entity.type
_entity.pdbx_description
1 polymer ?
#
loop_
_entity_poly.entity_id
_entity_poly.type
_entity_poly.pdbx_seq_one_letter_code
_entity_poly.pdbx_strand_id
1 'polypeptide(L)'
;LKQGIFKTGGVKIVVIDEADRLLDLGFEKDMRFLLRKLPKYDQRQSMLFSATLSHRVMELTYEYMNLPEFISITPEEIAVKNIEQELFHVGKDEKLSLLLGLLKREEWRRMLIFVNTKMGVEWLTQKLKGNNCPAEGITGDLHQRKRFQLMENFKNGRIKILVATDVASRGIHVEDISHVINYDLPQDAENYIHRIGRTARAGKTGKAFSLACEQYVFHLEAVEEMLSYKIPVVWAEDDWYVTDRSGPVKTASRGRKVRAVHGKERVQKRLARQTPSEKPWPQKYPGAFFGFLPDKSTEAATPSTPAAEEAAPTTRKKKRRRRRKKKSGPADAATPAANPDSELQS
;
A
#
# COMPACT_ATOMS: atom_id res chain seq x y z
N LEU A 1 -27.47 -4.98 4.86
CA LEU A 1 -27.80 -5.74 6.08
C LEU A 1 -28.66 -4.91 7.04
N LYS A 2 -28.19 -3.72 7.49
CA LYS A 2 -28.96 -2.89 8.44
C LYS A 2 -30.33 -2.46 7.93
N GLN A 3 -30.53 -2.39 6.62
CA GLN A 3 -31.81 -2.05 5.96
C GLN A 3 -32.65 -3.26 5.58
N GLY A 4 -32.24 -4.49 5.94
CA GLY A 4 -32.97 -5.72 5.65
C GLY A 4 -33.05 -6.15 4.19
N ILE A 5 -32.41 -5.40 3.27
CA ILE A 5 -32.44 -5.66 1.82
C ILE A 5 -31.72 -6.96 1.45
N PHE A 6 -30.63 -7.28 2.18
CA PHE A 6 -29.83 -8.47 1.91
C PHE A 6 -30.01 -9.50 3.02
N LYS A 7 -30.52 -10.69 2.65
CA LYS A 7 -30.70 -11.83 3.55
C LYS A 7 -29.48 -12.73 3.48
N THR A 8 -28.76 -12.87 4.59
CA THR A 8 -27.50 -13.62 4.67
C THR A 8 -27.67 -15.11 4.94
N GLY A 9 -28.80 -15.55 5.49
CA GLY A 9 -29.00 -16.94 5.95
C GLY A 9 -28.95 -18.02 4.87
N GLY A 10 -29.11 -17.65 3.59
CA GLY A 10 -29.03 -18.58 2.46
C GLY A 10 -27.68 -18.59 1.73
N VAL A 11 -26.67 -17.91 2.24
CA VAL A 11 -25.35 -17.84 1.61
C VAL A 11 -24.62 -19.16 1.77
N LYS A 12 -24.32 -19.83 0.65
CA LYS A 12 -23.60 -21.11 0.61
C LYS A 12 -22.11 -20.94 0.27
N ILE A 13 -21.73 -19.86 -0.40
CA ILE A 13 -20.35 -19.60 -0.83
C ILE A 13 -20.00 -18.17 -0.45
N VAL A 14 -18.82 -17.99 0.15
CA VAL A 14 -18.22 -16.69 0.46
C VAL A 14 -16.87 -16.62 -0.17
N VAL A 15 -16.62 -15.55 -0.90
CA VAL A 15 -15.31 -15.24 -1.49
C VAL A 15 -14.84 -13.91 -0.90
N ILE A 16 -13.68 -13.91 -0.28
CA ILE A 16 -12.98 -12.72 0.21
C ILE A 16 -11.81 -12.52 -0.74
N ASP A 17 -11.85 -11.45 -1.51
CA ASP A 17 -10.81 -11.10 -2.47
C ASP A 17 -10.01 -9.90 -1.97
N GLU A 18 -8.69 -9.85 -2.27
CA GLU A 18 -7.77 -8.82 -1.79
C GLU A 18 -7.85 -8.63 -0.25
N ALA A 19 -7.81 -9.75 0.53
CA ALA A 19 -8.06 -9.72 1.97
C ALA A 19 -7.06 -8.85 2.75
N ASP A 20 -5.78 -8.91 2.42
CA ASP A 20 -4.71 -8.04 2.92
C ASP A 20 -5.09 -6.57 2.77
N ARG A 21 -5.51 -6.19 1.59
CA ARG A 21 -5.91 -4.83 1.24
C ARG A 21 -7.14 -4.35 2.00
N LEU A 22 -8.12 -5.24 2.21
CA LEU A 22 -9.30 -4.90 3.00
C LEU A 22 -8.93 -4.62 4.46
N LEU A 23 -7.97 -5.37 5.01
CA LEU A 23 -7.49 -5.19 6.37
C LEU A 23 -6.66 -3.91 6.54
N ASP A 24 -5.78 -3.60 5.60
CA ASP A 24 -4.94 -2.39 5.60
C ASP A 24 -5.77 -1.11 5.52
N LEU A 25 -6.91 -1.17 4.85
CA LEU A 25 -7.87 -0.06 4.81
C LEU A 25 -8.70 0.12 6.08
N GLY A 26 -8.51 -0.74 7.06
CA GLY A 26 -9.26 -0.71 8.31
C GLY A 26 -10.68 -1.28 8.23
N PHE A 27 -11.01 -2.04 7.17
CA PHE A 27 -12.31 -2.74 7.05
C PHE A 27 -12.42 -4.00 7.92
N GLU A 28 -11.45 -4.28 8.76
CA GLU A 28 -11.44 -5.46 9.63
C GLU A 28 -12.75 -5.61 10.43
N LYS A 29 -13.20 -4.53 11.07
CA LYS A 29 -14.44 -4.53 11.86
C LYS A 29 -15.68 -4.81 11.01
N ASP A 30 -15.73 -4.26 9.81
CA ASP A 30 -16.83 -4.46 8.89
C ASP A 30 -16.83 -5.87 8.32
N MET A 31 -15.67 -6.43 7.99
CA MET A 31 -15.50 -7.82 7.56
C MET A 31 -15.96 -8.80 8.65
N ARG A 32 -15.46 -8.64 9.88
CA ARG A 32 -15.87 -9.47 11.03
C ARG A 32 -17.38 -9.36 11.29
N PHE A 33 -17.95 -8.15 11.17
CA PHE A 33 -19.40 -7.95 11.29
C PHE A 33 -20.18 -8.70 10.20
N LEU A 34 -19.74 -8.64 8.95
CA LEU A 34 -20.36 -9.34 7.83
C LEU A 34 -20.28 -10.86 8.02
N LEU A 35 -19.08 -11.39 8.30
CA LEU A 35 -18.84 -12.81 8.42
C LEU A 35 -19.63 -13.46 9.56
N ARG A 36 -19.86 -12.73 10.68
CA ARG A 36 -20.72 -13.17 11.81
C ARG A 36 -22.20 -13.21 11.46
N LYS A 37 -22.65 -12.54 10.38
CA LYS A 37 -24.05 -12.56 9.92
C LYS A 37 -24.32 -13.62 8.88
N LEU A 38 -23.30 -14.28 8.38
CA LEU A 38 -23.41 -15.40 7.45
C LEU A 38 -23.71 -16.72 8.21
N PRO A 39 -24.17 -17.78 7.52
CA PRO A 39 -24.19 -19.12 8.08
C PRO A 39 -22.83 -19.50 8.68
N LYS A 40 -22.79 -20.44 9.62
CA LYS A 40 -21.53 -20.90 10.23
C LYS A 40 -20.56 -21.39 9.16
N TYR A 41 -19.27 -21.35 9.46
CA TYR A 41 -18.21 -21.71 8.52
C TYR A 41 -18.29 -23.17 8.04
N ASP A 42 -18.87 -24.06 8.84
CA ASP A 42 -19.13 -25.47 8.51
C ASP A 42 -20.33 -25.69 7.57
N GLN A 43 -21.20 -24.68 7.41
CA GLN A 43 -22.40 -24.70 6.56
C GLN A 43 -22.23 -23.95 5.24
N ARG A 44 -21.02 -23.47 4.97
CA ARG A 44 -20.71 -22.71 3.76
C ARG A 44 -19.32 -23.02 3.25
N GLN A 45 -19.09 -22.89 1.97
CA GLN A 45 -17.76 -22.86 1.40
C GLN A 45 -17.18 -21.44 1.56
N SER A 46 -15.96 -21.32 2.07
CA SER A 46 -15.27 -20.04 2.22
C SER A 46 -13.98 -20.08 1.43
N MET A 47 -13.75 -19.07 0.61
CA MET A 47 -12.52 -18.88 -0.16
C MET A 47 -11.96 -17.51 0.17
N LEU A 48 -10.64 -17.43 0.38
CA LEU A 48 -9.94 -16.19 0.64
C LEU A 48 -8.77 -16.10 -0.33
N PHE A 49 -8.70 -14.96 -1.02
CA PHE A 49 -7.61 -14.60 -1.91
C PHE A 49 -6.88 -13.41 -1.35
N SER A 50 -5.57 -13.50 -1.29
CA SER A 50 -4.71 -12.44 -0.76
C SER A 50 -3.34 -12.50 -1.43
N ALA A 51 -2.73 -11.37 -1.72
CA ALA A 51 -1.37 -11.32 -2.22
C ALA A 51 -0.37 -11.62 -1.09
N THR A 52 -0.67 -11.17 0.14
CA THR A 52 0.16 -11.41 1.32
C THR A 52 -0.65 -12.11 2.40
N LEU A 53 -0.02 -13.05 3.13
CA LEU A 53 -0.61 -13.72 4.28
C LEU A 53 -0.07 -13.15 5.59
N SER A 54 -0.37 -11.88 5.82
CA SER A 54 -0.06 -11.23 7.09
C SER A 54 -0.73 -11.95 8.27
N HIS A 55 -0.22 -11.74 9.48
CA HIS A 55 -0.81 -12.30 10.69
C HIS A 55 -2.33 -12.01 10.81
N ARG A 56 -2.76 -10.80 10.41
CA ARG A 56 -4.18 -10.41 10.41
C ARG A 56 -5.03 -11.21 9.42
N VAL A 57 -4.49 -11.50 8.24
CA VAL A 57 -5.17 -12.33 7.23
C VAL A 57 -5.32 -13.75 7.76
N MET A 58 -4.24 -14.30 8.34
CA MET A 58 -4.26 -15.64 8.94
C MET A 58 -5.26 -15.73 10.10
N GLU A 59 -5.31 -14.75 10.98
CA GLU A 59 -6.28 -14.69 12.08
C GLU A 59 -7.73 -14.73 11.56
N LEU A 60 -8.04 -13.95 10.52
CA LEU A 60 -9.36 -13.96 9.88
C LEU A 60 -9.69 -15.34 9.31
N THR A 61 -8.70 -16.01 8.72
CA THR A 61 -8.83 -17.35 8.15
C THR A 61 -9.18 -18.38 9.22
N TYR A 62 -8.44 -18.39 10.33
CA TYR A 62 -8.70 -19.30 11.44
C TYR A 62 -10.04 -19.06 12.14
N GLU A 63 -10.48 -17.81 12.24
CA GLU A 63 -11.73 -17.45 12.92
C GLU A 63 -12.98 -17.78 12.09
N TYR A 64 -12.90 -17.67 10.74
CA TYR A 64 -14.09 -17.68 9.88
C TYR A 64 -14.11 -18.73 8.79
N MET A 65 -13.06 -19.54 8.63
CA MET A 65 -13.03 -20.62 7.65
C MET A 65 -12.91 -21.99 8.34
N ASN A 66 -13.37 -23.03 7.67
CA ASN A 66 -13.37 -24.39 8.19
C ASN A 66 -12.17 -25.17 7.65
N LEU A 67 -11.10 -25.29 8.44
CA LEU A 67 -9.87 -26.00 8.08
C LEU A 67 -9.46 -25.72 6.63
N PRO A 68 -9.19 -24.46 6.27
CA PRO A 68 -8.93 -24.11 4.89
C PRO A 68 -7.63 -24.74 4.42
N GLU A 69 -7.65 -25.25 3.20
CA GLU A 69 -6.45 -25.67 2.48
C GLU A 69 -5.71 -24.44 1.95
N PHE A 70 -4.40 -24.44 2.12
CA PHE A 70 -3.54 -23.38 1.66
C PHE A 70 -2.95 -23.70 0.28
N ILE A 71 -3.30 -22.89 -0.71
CA ILE A 71 -2.78 -23.00 -2.07
C ILE A 71 -1.93 -21.76 -2.35
N SER A 72 -0.62 -21.95 -2.46
CA SER A 72 0.30 -20.89 -2.87
C SER A 72 0.57 -21.01 -4.37
N ILE A 73 0.24 -19.96 -5.08
CA ILE A 73 0.66 -19.79 -6.47
C ILE A 73 1.66 -18.63 -6.42
N THR A 74 2.89 -18.86 -6.85
CA THR A 74 3.94 -17.84 -6.91
C THR A 74 3.92 -17.12 -8.26
N PRO A 75 3.06 -16.10 -8.45
CA PRO A 75 2.93 -15.40 -9.73
C PRO A 75 3.76 -14.12 -9.81
N GLU A 76 4.36 -13.68 -8.70
CA GLU A 76 4.99 -12.35 -8.61
C GLU A 76 6.13 -12.18 -9.59
N GLU A 77 6.94 -13.22 -9.77
CA GLU A 77 8.01 -13.19 -10.78
C GLU A 77 7.49 -13.15 -12.22
N ILE A 78 6.34 -13.77 -12.51
CA ILE A 78 5.84 -13.90 -13.89
C ILE A 78 5.10 -12.63 -14.33
N ALA A 79 4.31 -12.04 -13.44
CA ALA A 79 3.55 -10.83 -13.76
C ALA A 79 4.45 -9.60 -13.93
N VAL A 80 5.50 -9.50 -13.11
CA VAL A 80 6.45 -8.37 -13.17
C VAL A 80 7.42 -8.49 -14.35
N LYS A 81 7.78 -9.72 -14.75
CA LYS A 81 8.68 -9.97 -15.92
C LYS A 81 8.13 -9.47 -17.25
N ASN A 82 6.81 -9.39 -17.40
CA ASN A 82 6.17 -8.90 -18.63
C ASN A 82 5.91 -7.39 -18.62
N ILE A 83 6.37 -6.68 -17.58
CA ILE A 83 6.20 -5.24 -17.45
C ILE A 83 7.55 -4.56 -17.62
N GLU A 84 7.69 -3.80 -18.70
CA GLU A 84 8.82 -2.89 -18.87
C GLU A 84 8.66 -1.73 -17.90
N GLN A 85 9.65 -1.56 -17.00
CA GLN A 85 9.59 -0.56 -15.94
C GLN A 85 10.68 0.50 -16.14
N GLU A 86 10.29 1.75 -15.98
CA GLU A 86 11.20 2.89 -16.07
C GLU A 86 10.96 3.86 -14.92
N LEU A 87 12.05 4.38 -14.36
CA LEU A 87 12.05 5.37 -13.29
C LEU A 87 12.62 6.69 -13.80
N PHE A 88 11.90 7.78 -13.59
CA PHE A 88 12.31 9.13 -13.91
C PHE A 88 12.51 9.93 -12.62
N HIS A 89 13.74 10.41 -12.37
CA HIS A 89 13.99 11.40 -11.34
C HIS A 89 13.61 12.78 -11.87
N VAL A 90 12.64 13.42 -11.25
CA VAL A 90 12.06 14.68 -11.74
C VAL A 90 11.62 15.55 -10.58
N GLY A 91 11.84 16.86 -10.67
CA GLY A 91 11.32 17.83 -9.70
C GLY A 91 9.79 17.81 -9.64
N LYS A 92 9.23 18.05 -8.46
CA LYS A 92 7.77 18.04 -8.26
C LYS A 92 7.03 18.94 -9.23
N ASP A 93 7.57 20.11 -9.50
CA ASP A 93 6.96 21.12 -10.39
C ASP A 93 7.08 20.74 -11.88
N GLU A 94 8.01 19.87 -12.23
CA GLU A 94 8.27 19.41 -13.59
C GLU A 94 7.51 18.13 -13.95
N LYS A 95 6.97 17.40 -12.96
CA LYS A 95 6.26 16.12 -13.19
C LYS A 95 5.17 16.21 -14.24
N LEU A 96 4.40 17.32 -14.25
CA LEU A 96 3.34 17.51 -15.23
C LEU A 96 3.91 17.68 -16.64
N SER A 97 4.95 18.47 -16.78
CA SER A 97 5.62 18.73 -18.07
C SER A 97 6.19 17.43 -18.65
N LEU A 98 6.85 16.62 -17.84
CA LEU A 98 7.35 15.30 -18.23
C LEU A 98 6.21 14.35 -18.59
N LEU A 99 5.15 14.27 -17.76
CA LEU A 99 3.98 13.44 -18.07
C LEU A 99 3.37 13.80 -19.43
N LEU A 100 3.21 15.08 -19.73
CA LEU A 100 2.69 15.55 -21.03
C LEU A 100 3.61 15.15 -22.18
N GLY A 101 4.91 15.12 -21.97
CA GLY A 101 5.89 14.64 -22.94
C GLY A 101 5.79 13.13 -23.17
N LEU A 102 5.76 12.34 -22.10
CA LEU A 102 5.57 10.89 -22.18
C LEU A 102 4.28 10.54 -22.94
N LEU A 103 3.18 11.24 -22.67
CA LEU A 103 1.91 11.06 -23.38
C LEU A 103 2.00 11.32 -24.90
N LYS A 104 2.94 12.13 -25.35
CA LYS A 104 3.16 12.41 -26.78
C LYS A 104 4.15 11.46 -27.44
N ARG A 105 5.14 10.98 -26.70
CA ARG A 105 6.24 10.16 -27.24
C ARG A 105 5.86 8.68 -27.31
N GLU A 106 5.13 8.19 -26.31
CA GLU A 106 4.78 6.79 -26.21
C GLU A 106 3.56 6.42 -27.05
N GLU A 107 3.58 5.24 -27.63
CA GLU A 107 2.42 4.62 -28.26
C GLU A 107 1.59 3.87 -27.22
N TRP A 108 0.52 4.48 -26.76
CA TRP A 108 -0.34 3.88 -25.75
C TRP A 108 -1.79 3.72 -26.23
N ARG A 109 -2.46 2.71 -25.71
CA ARG A 109 -3.88 2.45 -25.97
C ARG A 109 -4.79 2.94 -24.86
N ARG A 110 -4.54 2.45 -23.66
CA ARG A 110 -5.20 2.86 -22.42
C ARG A 110 -4.16 3.02 -21.33
N MET A 111 -4.33 4.04 -20.53
CA MET A 111 -3.39 4.43 -19.50
C MET A 111 -4.09 4.61 -18.16
N LEU A 112 -3.49 4.09 -17.11
CA LEU A 112 -3.92 4.30 -15.73
C LEU A 112 -2.83 5.07 -14.99
N ILE A 113 -3.19 6.25 -14.47
CA ILE A 113 -2.27 7.14 -13.77
C ILE A 113 -2.62 7.14 -12.28
N PHE A 114 -1.64 6.82 -11.45
CA PHE A 114 -1.79 6.80 -10.00
C PHE A 114 -1.26 8.06 -9.35
N VAL A 115 -2.07 8.63 -8.45
CA VAL A 115 -1.71 9.72 -7.53
C VAL A 115 -2.12 9.35 -6.11
N ASN A 116 -1.38 9.85 -5.12
CA ASN A 116 -1.58 9.45 -3.72
C ASN A 116 -2.79 10.12 -3.06
N THR A 117 -3.32 11.22 -3.60
CA THR A 117 -4.38 12.00 -2.96
C THR A 117 -5.59 12.23 -3.87
N LYS A 118 -6.79 12.34 -3.28
CA LYS A 118 -8.02 12.69 -4.00
C LYS A 118 -7.93 14.05 -4.69
N MET A 119 -7.32 15.02 -4.01
CA MET A 119 -7.09 16.36 -4.59
C MET A 119 -6.13 16.30 -5.77
N GLY A 120 -5.09 15.43 -5.69
CA GLY A 120 -4.18 15.15 -6.78
C GLY A 120 -4.91 14.58 -8.01
N VAL A 121 -5.87 13.67 -7.82
CA VAL A 121 -6.71 13.15 -8.91
C VAL A 121 -7.49 14.27 -9.59
N GLU A 122 -8.17 15.11 -8.81
CA GLU A 122 -8.97 16.20 -9.35
C GLU A 122 -8.08 17.21 -10.10
N TRP A 123 -6.96 17.60 -9.49
CA TRP A 123 -6.00 18.53 -10.06
C TRP A 123 -5.39 18.00 -11.36
N LEU A 124 -4.83 16.79 -11.34
CA LEU A 124 -4.16 16.21 -12.49
C LEU A 124 -5.15 15.97 -13.64
N THR A 125 -6.38 15.51 -13.34
CA THR A 125 -7.42 15.32 -14.34
C THR A 125 -7.76 16.64 -15.05
N GLN A 126 -7.89 17.76 -14.29
CA GLN A 126 -8.17 19.06 -14.88
C GLN A 126 -6.98 19.57 -15.72
N LYS A 127 -5.75 19.37 -15.24
CA LYS A 127 -4.53 19.69 -15.98
C LYS A 127 -4.44 18.94 -17.30
N LEU A 128 -4.68 17.64 -17.28
CA LEU A 128 -4.66 16.82 -18.50
C LEU A 128 -5.75 17.27 -19.50
N LYS A 129 -6.98 17.50 -19.04
CA LYS A 129 -8.08 18.02 -19.89
C LYS A 129 -7.74 19.39 -20.49
N GLY A 130 -7.16 20.28 -19.70
CA GLY A 130 -6.72 21.60 -20.18
C GLY A 130 -5.59 21.54 -21.22
N ASN A 131 -4.84 20.45 -21.25
CA ASN A 131 -3.81 20.16 -22.25
C ASN A 131 -4.30 19.25 -23.40
N ASN A 132 -5.61 19.17 -23.62
CA ASN A 132 -6.25 18.35 -24.66
C ASN A 132 -5.99 16.83 -24.52
N CYS A 133 -5.66 16.36 -23.31
CA CYS A 133 -5.57 14.94 -22.99
C CYS A 133 -6.90 14.46 -22.40
N PRO A 134 -7.64 13.53 -23.06
CA PRO A 134 -8.97 13.11 -22.62
C PRO A 134 -8.87 12.18 -21.40
N ALA A 135 -8.65 12.76 -20.21
CA ALA A 135 -8.52 12.06 -18.95
C ALA A 135 -9.78 12.18 -18.11
N GLU A 136 -10.11 11.12 -17.36
CA GLU A 136 -11.15 11.14 -16.33
C GLU A 136 -10.57 10.74 -14.97
N GLY A 137 -11.09 11.35 -13.90
CA GLY A 137 -10.65 11.06 -12.53
C GLY A 137 -11.62 10.15 -11.79
N ILE A 138 -11.08 9.17 -11.07
CA ILE A 138 -11.88 8.29 -10.19
C ILE A 138 -11.37 8.40 -8.76
N THR A 139 -12.27 8.75 -7.83
CA THR A 139 -11.98 8.85 -6.39
C THR A 139 -12.98 8.03 -5.60
N GLY A 140 -12.64 7.73 -4.34
CA GLY A 140 -13.54 6.98 -3.45
C GLY A 140 -14.85 7.70 -3.11
N ASP A 141 -14.92 9.03 -3.32
CA ASP A 141 -16.10 9.84 -3.00
C ASP A 141 -17.15 9.85 -4.13
N LEU A 142 -16.84 9.23 -5.27
CA LEU A 142 -17.78 9.14 -6.38
C LEU A 142 -18.97 8.23 -6.04
N HIS A 143 -20.16 8.68 -6.37
CA HIS A 143 -21.36 7.83 -6.30
C HIS A 143 -21.15 6.55 -7.12
N GLN A 144 -21.56 5.40 -6.55
CA GLN A 144 -21.34 4.08 -7.15
C GLN A 144 -21.82 4.00 -8.60
N ARG A 145 -22.96 4.61 -8.94
CA ARG A 145 -23.46 4.64 -10.32
C ARG A 145 -22.50 5.35 -11.28
N LYS A 146 -21.95 6.49 -10.87
CA LYS A 146 -20.99 7.25 -11.69
C LYS A 146 -19.66 6.50 -11.82
N ARG A 147 -19.22 5.86 -10.73
CA ARG A 147 -18.03 5.00 -10.74
C ARG A 147 -18.21 3.87 -11.74
N PHE A 148 -19.32 3.15 -11.69
CA PHE A 148 -19.63 2.07 -12.62
C PHE A 148 -19.60 2.55 -14.08
N GLN A 149 -20.24 3.69 -14.38
CA GLN A 149 -20.27 4.27 -15.71
C GLN A 149 -18.88 4.67 -16.22
N LEU A 150 -18.03 5.26 -15.36
CA LEU A 150 -16.64 5.58 -15.70
C LEU A 150 -15.83 4.32 -16.00
N MET A 151 -16.00 3.28 -15.20
CA MET A 151 -15.32 2.01 -15.38
C MET A 151 -15.73 1.33 -16.69
N GLU A 152 -17.03 1.30 -17.01
CA GLU A 152 -17.52 0.77 -18.27
C GLU A 152 -16.99 1.58 -19.47
N ASN A 153 -16.95 2.90 -19.38
CA ASN A 153 -16.40 3.74 -20.44
C ASN A 153 -14.88 3.52 -20.62
N PHE A 154 -14.16 3.30 -19.53
CA PHE A 154 -12.72 2.97 -19.58
C PHE A 154 -12.49 1.57 -20.17
N LYS A 155 -13.30 0.58 -19.77
CA LYS A 155 -13.25 -0.78 -20.29
C LYS A 155 -13.57 -0.83 -21.80
N ASN A 156 -14.52 -0.04 -22.24
CA ASN A 156 -14.91 0.03 -23.65
C ASN A 156 -14.05 0.98 -24.51
N GLY A 157 -12.96 1.55 -23.93
CA GLY A 157 -12.02 2.43 -24.63
C GLY A 157 -12.57 3.83 -24.96
N ARG A 158 -13.75 4.20 -24.47
CA ARG A 158 -14.29 5.57 -24.61
C ARG A 158 -13.50 6.57 -23.78
N ILE A 159 -12.99 6.15 -22.63
CA ILE A 159 -12.02 6.87 -21.83
C ILE A 159 -10.69 6.17 -22.05
N LYS A 160 -9.67 6.90 -22.43
CA LYS A 160 -8.33 6.36 -22.70
C LYS A 160 -7.37 6.57 -21.54
N ILE A 161 -7.53 7.65 -20.77
CA ILE A 161 -6.68 7.99 -19.60
C ILE A 161 -7.58 8.03 -18.35
N LEU A 162 -7.25 7.22 -17.36
CA LEU A 162 -7.91 7.23 -16.07
C LEU A 162 -6.91 7.61 -14.98
N VAL A 163 -7.24 8.64 -14.20
CA VAL A 163 -6.45 9.08 -13.02
C VAL A 163 -7.12 8.58 -11.76
N ALA A 164 -6.39 7.86 -10.91
CA ALA A 164 -6.96 7.20 -9.74
C ALA A 164 -6.05 7.26 -8.51
N THR A 165 -6.63 7.10 -7.33
CA THR A 165 -5.91 6.69 -6.12
C THR A 165 -5.94 5.17 -6.00
N ASP A 166 -5.08 4.57 -5.16
CA ASP A 166 -5.07 3.13 -4.89
C ASP A 166 -6.45 2.61 -4.49
N VAL A 167 -7.11 3.30 -3.55
CA VAL A 167 -8.46 2.94 -3.09
C VAL A 167 -9.48 2.97 -4.22
N ALA A 168 -9.40 3.95 -5.11
CA ALA A 168 -10.35 4.12 -6.19
C ALA A 168 -10.09 3.16 -7.36
N SER A 169 -8.88 2.69 -7.53
CA SER A 169 -8.47 1.76 -8.59
C SER A 169 -8.84 0.30 -8.31
N ARG A 170 -9.34 0.00 -7.12
CA ARG A 170 -9.75 -1.37 -6.74
C ARG A 170 -10.91 -1.87 -7.58
N GLY A 171 -10.81 -3.13 -7.94
CA GLY A 171 -11.81 -3.74 -8.82
C GLY A 171 -11.74 -3.22 -10.26
N ILE A 172 -10.67 -2.54 -10.65
CA ILE A 172 -10.41 -2.23 -12.06
C ILE A 172 -9.90 -3.50 -12.74
N HIS A 173 -10.84 -4.28 -13.23
CA HIS A 173 -10.55 -5.43 -14.09
C HIS A 173 -10.66 -5.00 -15.55
N VAL A 174 -9.63 -4.34 -16.05
CA VAL A 174 -9.50 -3.94 -17.46
C VAL A 174 -8.26 -4.63 -18.02
N GLU A 175 -8.47 -5.47 -19.02
CA GLU A 175 -7.43 -6.34 -19.57
C GLU A 175 -6.45 -5.64 -20.50
N ASP A 176 -6.77 -4.43 -20.94
CA ASP A 176 -6.09 -3.78 -22.06
C ASP A 176 -5.45 -2.44 -21.66
N ILE A 177 -4.98 -2.34 -20.42
CA ILE A 177 -4.19 -1.21 -19.98
C ILE A 177 -2.76 -1.44 -20.50
N SER A 178 -2.33 -0.62 -21.45
CA SER A 178 -1.00 -0.71 -22.01
C SER A 178 0.06 -0.06 -21.13
N HIS A 179 -0.32 1.03 -20.43
CA HIS A 179 0.60 1.79 -19.60
C HIS A 179 0.03 2.08 -18.22
N VAL A 180 0.86 1.93 -17.21
CA VAL A 180 0.63 2.41 -15.86
C VAL A 180 1.63 3.51 -15.55
N ILE A 181 1.17 4.62 -15.01
CA ILE A 181 2.05 5.70 -14.56
C ILE A 181 1.87 5.91 -13.06
N ASN A 182 2.91 5.71 -12.31
CA ASN A 182 3.01 6.17 -10.92
C ASN A 182 3.42 7.64 -10.94
N TYR A 183 2.44 8.54 -11.13
CA TYR A 183 2.68 9.99 -11.04
C TYR A 183 3.21 10.35 -9.65
N ASP A 184 2.69 9.72 -8.62
CA ASP A 184 3.25 9.70 -7.27
C ASP A 184 3.68 8.29 -6.94
N LEU A 185 4.92 8.09 -6.47
CA LEU A 185 5.34 6.81 -5.93
C LEU A 185 4.44 6.42 -4.75
N PRO A 186 4.03 5.15 -4.65
CA PRO A 186 3.23 4.70 -3.51
C PRO A 186 4.02 4.77 -2.21
N GLN A 187 3.31 4.91 -1.10
CA GLN A 187 3.94 4.92 0.23
C GLN A 187 4.33 3.51 0.69
N ASP A 188 3.58 2.51 0.26
CA ASP A 188 3.81 1.10 0.58
C ASP A 188 4.31 0.37 -0.66
N ALA A 189 5.35 -0.45 -0.50
CA ALA A 189 5.97 -1.20 -1.58
C ALA A 189 5.01 -2.19 -2.26
N GLU A 190 4.13 -2.85 -1.50
CA GLU A 190 3.09 -3.73 -2.03
C GLU A 190 2.15 -2.99 -3.00
N ASN A 191 1.86 -1.71 -2.71
CA ASN A 191 1.05 -0.88 -3.59
C ASN A 191 1.70 -0.69 -4.95
N TYR A 192 3.03 -0.67 -5.04
CA TYR A 192 3.74 -0.56 -6.31
C TYR A 192 3.43 -1.76 -7.21
N ILE A 193 3.60 -2.98 -6.72
CA ILE A 193 3.32 -4.20 -7.47
C ILE A 193 1.86 -4.26 -7.90
N HIS A 194 0.94 -3.91 -7.01
CA HIS A 194 -0.48 -3.89 -7.32
C HIS A 194 -0.88 -2.84 -8.36
N ARG A 195 -0.16 -1.70 -8.41
CA ARG A 195 -0.37 -0.67 -9.44
C ARG A 195 0.14 -1.14 -10.79
N ILE A 196 1.40 -1.57 -10.87
CA ILE A 196 1.97 -2.02 -12.14
C ILE A 196 1.28 -3.28 -12.66
N GLY A 197 0.80 -4.17 -11.78
CA GLY A 197 -0.01 -5.34 -12.13
C GLY A 197 -1.40 -5.00 -12.71
N ARG A 198 -1.73 -3.71 -12.94
CA ARG A 198 -2.91 -3.33 -13.73
C ARG A 198 -2.64 -3.42 -15.23
N THR A 199 -1.39 -3.45 -15.67
CA THR A 199 -0.99 -3.77 -17.05
C THR A 199 -0.48 -5.20 -17.17
N ALA A 200 -0.06 -5.61 -18.34
CA ALA A 200 0.52 -6.92 -18.67
C ALA A 200 -0.35 -8.13 -18.26
N ARG A 201 -1.67 -8.00 -18.32
CA ARG A 201 -2.60 -9.07 -17.97
C ARG A 201 -2.87 -10.00 -19.15
N ALA A 202 -3.28 -11.23 -18.84
CA ALA A 202 -3.61 -12.26 -19.83
C ALA A 202 -2.48 -12.55 -20.85
N GLY A 203 -1.22 -12.58 -20.38
CA GLY A 203 -0.05 -12.90 -21.23
C GLY A 203 0.39 -11.75 -22.15
N LYS A 204 -0.17 -10.55 -22.03
CA LYS A 204 0.28 -9.36 -22.75
C LYS A 204 1.48 -8.73 -22.07
N THR A 205 2.20 -7.87 -22.79
CA THR A 205 3.24 -6.99 -22.26
C THR A 205 2.65 -5.64 -21.89
N GLY A 206 3.31 -4.93 -20.98
CA GLY A 206 2.90 -3.59 -20.56
C GLY A 206 4.08 -2.74 -20.14
N LYS A 207 3.86 -1.43 -20.03
CA LYS A 207 4.86 -0.48 -19.53
C LYS A 207 4.43 0.17 -18.24
N ALA A 208 5.38 0.41 -17.35
CA ALA A 208 5.16 1.11 -16.09
C ALA A 208 6.20 2.22 -15.91
N PHE A 209 5.74 3.47 -15.87
CA PHE A 209 6.58 4.64 -15.64
C PHE A 209 6.37 5.16 -14.22
N SER A 210 7.46 5.46 -13.53
CA SER A 210 7.43 5.96 -12.16
C SER A 210 8.15 7.30 -12.06
N LEU A 211 7.46 8.34 -11.56
CA LEU A 211 8.01 9.68 -11.41
C LEU A 211 8.44 9.89 -9.95
N ALA A 212 9.74 9.78 -9.69
CA ALA A 212 10.35 9.96 -8.37
C ALA A 212 10.70 11.44 -8.17
N CYS A 213 10.00 12.11 -7.27
CA CYS A 213 10.29 13.47 -6.86
C CYS A 213 10.71 13.53 -5.40
N GLU A 214 11.22 14.67 -4.96
CA GLU A 214 11.70 14.92 -3.62
C GLU A 214 10.69 14.59 -2.52
N GLN A 215 9.40 14.59 -2.84
CA GLN A 215 8.34 14.31 -1.87
C GLN A 215 8.16 12.82 -1.60
N TYR A 216 8.40 11.95 -2.58
CA TYR A 216 8.06 10.53 -2.50
C TYR A 216 9.24 9.58 -2.78
N VAL A 217 10.40 10.09 -3.16
CA VAL A 217 11.59 9.27 -3.48
C VAL A 217 12.03 8.37 -2.31
N PHE A 218 11.74 8.76 -1.07
CA PHE A 218 12.08 7.99 0.13
C PHE A 218 11.42 6.60 0.19
N HIS A 219 10.35 6.40 -0.56
CA HIS A 219 9.66 5.11 -0.64
C HIS A 219 10.25 4.17 -1.69
N LEU A 220 11.18 4.66 -2.53
CA LEU A 220 11.75 3.90 -3.64
C LEU A 220 12.57 2.71 -3.14
N GLU A 221 13.36 2.90 -2.09
CA GLU A 221 14.22 1.85 -1.52
C GLU A 221 13.39 0.62 -1.12
N ALA A 222 12.30 0.81 -0.37
CA ALA A 222 11.41 -0.28 0.03
C ALA A 222 10.74 -0.98 -1.17
N VAL A 223 10.45 -0.25 -2.24
CA VAL A 223 9.91 -0.82 -3.48
C VAL A 223 10.96 -1.71 -4.17
N GLU A 224 12.20 -1.24 -4.30
CA GLU A 224 13.29 -1.97 -4.94
C GLU A 224 13.73 -3.20 -4.11
N GLU A 225 13.70 -3.11 -2.78
CA GLU A 225 13.92 -4.25 -1.88
C GLU A 225 12.86 -5.34 -2.13
N MET A 226 11.59 -4.97 -2.22
CA MET A 226 10.50 -5.91 -2.49
C MET A 226 10.61 -6.53 -3.88
N LEU A 227 11.01 -5.77 -4.88
CA LEU A 227 11.24 -6.26 -6.24
C LEU A 227 12.48 -7.13 -6.35
N SER A 228 13.42 -7.05 -5.39
CA SER A 228 14.75 -7.69 -5.42
C SER A 228 15.65 -7.22 -6.59
N TYR A 229 15.32 -6.08 -7.20
CA TYR A 229 16.12 -5.42 -8.22
C TYR A 229 15.83 -3.91 -8.25
N LYS A 230 16.76 -3.15 -8.84
CA LYS A 230 16.59 -1.72 -9.06
C LYS A 230 15.81 -1.44 -10.33
N ILE A 231 14.86 -0.50 -10.24
CA ILE A 231 14.10 -0.08 -11.42
C ILE A 231 15.04 0.72 -12.34
N PRO A 232 15.09 0.39 -13.64
CA PRO A 232 15.93 1.12 -14.59
C PRO A 232 15.63 2.61 -14.60
N VAL A 233 16.67 3.43 -14.37
CA VAL A 233 16.54 4.89 -14.38
C VAL A 233 16.73 5.41 -15.79
N VAL A 234 15.77 6.18 -16.25
CA VAL A 234 15.81 6.90 -17.53
C VAL A 234 15.90 8.38 -17.25
N TRP A 235 16.87 9.04 -17.89
CA TRP A 235 17.04 10.47 -17.79
C TRP A 235 16.27 11.14 -18.93
N ALA A 236 15.27 11.93 -18.57
CA ALA A 236 14.51 12.67 -19.56
C ALA A 236 15.35 13.83 -20.13
N GLU A 237 15.40 13.93 -21.43
CA GLU A 237 16.04 15.06 -22.13
C GLU A 237 15.12 16.29 -22.09
N ASP A 238 15.68 17.47 -22.31
CA ASP A 238 14.93 18.74 -22.20
C ASP A 238 13.73 18.81 -23.17
N ASP A 239 13.82 18.15 -24.33
CA ASP A 239 12.75 18.08 -25.32
C ASP A 239 11.56 17.20 -24.91
N TRP A 240 11.72 16.41 -23.82
CA TRP A 240 10.62 15.61 -23.26
C TRP A 240 9.66 16.45 -22.41
N TYR A 241 10.09 17.63 -21.99
CA TYR A 241 9.28 18.49 -21.14
C TYR A 241 8.36 19.37 -21.97
N VAL A 242 7.05 19.12 -21.87
CA VAL A 242 6.03 19.87 -22.60
C VAL A 242 5.39 20.92 -21.71
N THR A 243 5.38 22.16 -22.16
CA THR A 243 4.79 23.29 -21.43
C THR A 243 3.29 23.06 -21.15
N ASP A 244 2.90 23.24 -19.90
CA ASP A 244 1.49 23.22 -19.48
C ASP A 244 0.72 24.42 -20.04
N ARG A 245 -0.33 24.15 -20.80
CA ARG A 245 -1.22 25.17 -21.41
C ARG A 245 -2.56 25.30 -20.69
N SER A 246 -2.81 24.51 -19.64
CA SER A 246 -4.12 24.43 -18.98
C SER A 246 -4.50 25.62 -18.13
N GLY A 247 -3.53 26.48 -17.77
CA GLY A 247 -3.74 27.59 -16.85
C GLY A 247 -3.96 27.14 -15.38
N PRO A 248 -4.29 28.05 -14.47
CA PRO A 248 -4.51 27.73 -13.07
C PRO A 248 -5.77 26.89 -12.89
N VAL A 249 -5.64 25.77 -12.18
CA VAL A 249 -6.78 24.90 -11.85
C VAL A 249 -7.57 25.53 -10.69
N LYS A 250 -8.84 25.79 -10.92
CA LYS A 250 -9.76 26.15 -9.85
C LYS A 250 -10.06 24.88 -9.04
N THR A 251 -9.26 24.60 -8.03
CA THR A 251 -9.68 23.62 -7.02
C THR A 251 -10.96 24.17 -6.42
N ALA A 252 -12.06 23.41 -6.53
CA ALA A 252 -13.26 23.71 -5.79
C ALA A 252 -12.89 23.55 -4.30
N SER A 253 -12.44 24.66 -3.70
CA SER A 253 -12.45 24.76 -2.26
C SER A 253 -13.92 24.49 -1.90
N ARG A 254 -14.23 23.34 -1.34
CA ARG A 254 -15.41 23.18 -0.51
C ARG A 254 -15.20 24.14 0.66
N GLY A 255 -15.37 25.41 0.36
CA GLY A 255 -15.58 26.44 1.35
C GLY A 255 -16.76 25.92 2.16
N ARG A 256 -16.49 25.31 3.29
CA ARG A 256 -17.37 25.34 4.42
C ARG A 256 -17.66 26.83 4.57
N LYS A 257 -18.75 27.30 3.97
CA LYS A 257 -19.37 28.56 4.37
C LYS A 257 -19.64 28.36 5.86
N VAL A 258 -18.64 28.67 6.66
CA VAL A 258 -18.86 29.00 8.06
C VAL A 258 -19.81 30.20 7.94
N ARG A 259 -21.10 29.92 8.06
CA ARG A 259 -22.07 30.95 8.34
C ARG A 259 -21.45 31.70 9.51
N ALA A 260 -20.94 32.87 9.23
CA ALA A 260 -20.60 33.84 10.25
C ALA A 260 -21.92 34.12 10.97
N VAL A 261 -22.22 33.26 11.92
CA VAL A 261 -23.26 33.52 12.89
C VAL A 261 -22.74 34.73 13.64
N HIS A 262 -23.50 35.82 13.54
CA HIS A 262 -23.38 36.99 14.37
C HIS A 262 -23.32 36.57 15.85
N GLY A 263 -22.14 36.18 16.31
CA GLY A 263 -21.89 35.65 17.65
C GLY A 263 -20.90 36.49 18.46
N LYS A 264 -20.40 37.59 17.90
CA LYS A 264 -19.47 38.45 18.66
C LYS A 264 -20.10 39.06 19.94
N GLU A 265 -21.40 39.33 19.94
CA GLU A 265 -22.07 39.85 21.15
C GLU A 265 -22.40 38.78 22.21
N ARG A 266 -22.57 37.53 21.84
CA ARG A 266 -22.86 36.44 22.80
C ARG A 266 -21.62 35.93 23.53
N VAL A 267 -20.46 35.99 22.93
CA VAL A 267 -19.19 35.57 23.55
C VAL A 267 -18.74 36.60 24.59
N GLN A 268 -18.89 37.90 24.32
CA GLN A 268 -18.57 38.92 25.31
C GLN A 268 -19.50 38.91 26.52
N LYS A 269 -20.80 38.62 26.35
CA LYS A 269 -21.74 38.48 27.48
C LYS A 269 -21.53 37.19 28.30
N ARG A 270 -20.86 36.20 27.77
CA ARG A 270 -20.55 34.96 28.50
C ARG A 270 -19.25 35.07 29.31
N LEU A 271 -18.27 35.83 28.82
CA LEU A 271 -17.02 36.11 29.52
C LEU A 271 -17.19 37.10 30.69
N ALA A 272 -18.21 37.98 30.64
CA ALA A 272 -18.49 38.92 31.71
C ALA A 272 -19.29 38.34 32.90
N ARG A 273 -19.68 37.03 32.84
CA ARG A 273 -20.44 36.35 33.90
C ARG A 273 -19.67 35.26 34.65
N GLN A 274 -18.39 35.09 34.38
CA GLN A 274 -17.54 34.18 35.14
C GLN A 274 -16.53 34.95 35.96
N THR A 275 -16.95 35.38 37.14
CA THR A 275 -16.02 35.67 38.23
C THR A 275 -15.42 34.36 38.70
N PRO A 276 -14.12 34.25 38.94
CA PRO A 276 -13.52 33.04 39.48
C PRO A 276 -13.97 32.87 40.93
N SER A 277 -14.73 31.84 41.22
CA SER A 277 -14.86 31.34 42.57
C SER A 277 -13.61 30.52 42.89
N GLU A 278 -12.80 31.05 43.77
CA GLU A 278 -11.73 30.36 44.45
C GLU A 278 -12.30 29.14 45.18
N LYS A 279 -12.10 27.92 44.61
CA LYS A 279 -12.15 26.69 45.39
C LYS A 279 -10.81 26.01 45.22
N PRO A 280 -10.09 25.70 46.33
CA PRO A 280 -8.81 25.02 46.25
C PRO A 280 -9.02 23.59 45.79
N TRP A 281 -8.15 23.12 44.91
CA TRP A 281 -8.06 21.74 44.43
C TRP A 281 -7.74 20.80 45.61
N PRO A 282 -8.40 19.65 45.73
CA PRO A 282 -8.03 18.67 46.73
C PRO A 282 -6.70 18.02 46.36
N GLN A 283 -5.73 18.21 47.25
CA GLN A 283 -4.49 17.44 47.24
C GLN A 283 -4.78 16.00 47.59
N LYS A 284 -4.92 15.11 46.60
CA LYS A 284 -4.83 13.66 46.79
C LYS A 284 -4.54 13.02 45.45
N TYR A 285 -3.25 12.96 45.14
CA TYR A 285 -2.64 11.83 44.43
C TYR A 285 -1.12 11.96 44.55
N PRO A 286 -0.47 11.13 45.43
CA PRO A 286 0.97 10.96 45.40
C PRO A 286 1.30 9.90 44.33
N GLY A 287 2.11 10.26 43.38
CA GLY A 287 2.77 9.29 42.48
C GLY A 287 2.24 9.25 41.08
N ALA A 288 2.66 10.16 40.25
CA ALA A 288 2.79 9.93 38.80
C ALA A 288 3.96 10.77 38.28
N PHE A 289 4.96 10.11 38.10
CA PHE A 289 6.07 10.12 37.16
C PHE A 289 5.97 11.18 36.07
N PHE A 290 6.77 12.25 36.18
CA PHE A 290 7.24 13.05 35.06
C PHE A 290 8.73 13.19 35.17
N GLY A 291 9.44 12.43 34.38
CA GLY A 291 10.86 12.55 34.18
C GLY A 291 11.17 13.27 32.84
N PHE A 292 12.09 14.20 32.96
CA PHE A 292 12.96 14.75 31.94
C PHE A 292 12.44 15.82 30.98
N LEU A 293 12.69 17.06 31.41
CA LEU A 293 13.17 18.13 30.55
C LEU A 293 14.56 18.60 31.05
N PRO A 294 15.55 18.77 30.18
CA PRO A 294 16.87 19.27 30.62
C PRO A 294 16.84 20.80 30.73
N ASP A 295 17.27 21.26 31.89
CA ASP A 295 17.50 22.66 32.22
C ASP A 295 18.79 23.16 31.56
N LYS A 296 18.68 24.34 30.93
CA LYS A 296 19.82 25.10 30.41
C LYS A 296 20.24 26.11 31.47
N SER A 297 21.41 25.94 32.05
CA SER A 297 22.27 27.07 32.39
C SER A 297 23.60 26.64 33.00
N THR A 298 24.60 27.32 32.54
CA THR A 298 25.90 27.68 33.12
C THR A 298 27.12 26.80 32.86
N GLU A 299 27.94 27.38 31.99
CA GLU A 299 29.37 27.81 32.12
C GLU A 299 30.47 26.77 32.17
N ALA A 300 31.24 26.91 31.14
CA ALA A 300 32.70 26.88 30.94
C ALA A 300 33.64 26.31 32.02
N ALA A 301 34.46 25.34 31.62
CA ALA A 301 35.88 25.31 31.80
C ALA A 301 36.55 24.11 31.07
N THR A 302 37.46 24.42 30.17
CA THR A 302 38.50 23.55 29.55
C THR A 302 39.70 23.42 30.49
N PRO A 303 40.78 22.70 30.10
CA PRO A 303 40.96 21.27 29.85
C PRO A 303 42.14 20.67 30.65
N SER A 304 42.29 19.37 30.70
CA SER A 304 43.60 18.72 30.80
C SER A 304 43.56 17.22 30.58
N THR A 305 44.23 16.79 29.54
CA THR A 305 44.85 15.44 29.42
C THR A 305 46.08 15.38 30.30
N PRO A 306 46.57 14.23 30.85
CA PRO A 306 47.25 13.26 30.01
C PRO A 306 47.20 11.78 30.45
N ALA A 307 47.67 10.94 29.50
CA ALA A 307 48.53 9.76 29.59
C ALA A 307 47.97 8.41 30.08
N ALA A 308 47.94 7.52 29.16
CA ALA A 308 48.45 6.17 29.05
C ALA A 308 48.80 5.38 30.35
N GLU A 309 48.24 4.16 30.41
CA GLU A 309 49.07 2.99 30.79
C GLU A 309 48.33 1.66 30.48
N GLU A 310 49.12 0.78 29.95
CA GLU A 310 48.87 -0.62 29.55
C GLU A 310 48.45 -1.51 30.72
N ALA A 311 47.71 -2.56 30.46
CA ALA A 311 48.03 -3.94 30.75
C ALA A 311 46.89 -4.93 30.52
N ALA A 312 47.13 -5.89 29.67
CA ALA A 312 46.45 -7.18 29.58
C ALA A 312 47.07 -8.16 30.60
N PRO A 313 46.71 -9.47 30.57
CA PRO A 313 45.43 -10.17 30.66
C PRO A 313 45.41 -11.20 31.82
N THR A 314 44.24 -11.76 32.19
CA THR A 314 44.26 -13.04 32.92
C THR A 314 43.09 -13.93 32.57
N THR A 315 43.50 -15.09 32.20
CA THR A 315 42.83 -16.38 32.01
C THR A 315 42.17 -16.94 33.27
N ARG A 316 41.06 -17.70 33.15
CA ARG A 316 40.80 -19.00 33.80
C ARG A 316 39.45 -19.59 33.45
N LYS A 317 39.47 -20.71 32.77
CA LYS A 317 39.31 -22.14 33.09
C LYS A 317 37.86 -22.60 33.25
N LYS A 318 37.43 -23.34 32.26
CA LYS A 318 37.04 -24.76 32.19
C LYS A 318 36.25 -25.35 33.39
N LYS A 319 35.03 -25.86 33.10
CA LYS A 319 34.57 -27.15 33.62
C LYS A 319 33.75 -27.93 32.60
N ARG A 320 34.30 -29.04 32.30
CA ARG A 320 33.93 -30.23 31.53
C ARG A 320 33.13 -31.19 32.42
N ARG A 321 32.06 -31.84 31.92
CA ARG A 321 31.62 -33.22 32.31
C ARG A 321 30.80 -33.78 31.16
N ARG A 322 31.34 -34.70 30.38
CA ARG A 322 31.44 -36.17 30.42
C ARG A 322 30.03 -36.82 30.36
N ARG A 323 29.73 -37.40 29.23
CA ARG A 323 29.86 -38.80 28.77
C ARG A 323 28.75 -39.72 29.25
N ARG A 324 28.00 -40.34 28.32
CA ARG A 324 27.88 -41.81 28.30
C ARG A 324 27.48 -42.30 26.89
N LYS A 325 28.30 -43.19 26.41
CA LYS A 325 28.23 -44.07 25.24
C LYS A 325 27.47 -45.37 25.61
N LYS A 326 26.77 -46.00 24.66
CA LYS A 326 26.72 -47.45 24.39
C LYS A 326 25.96 -47.62 23.08
N LYS A 327 26.58 -48.11 21.99
CA LYS A 327 26.94 -49.46 21.54
C LYS A 327 25.67 -50.29 21.35
N SER A 328 25.33 -50.92 20.24
CA SER A 328 26.06 -51.76 19.30
C SER A 328 25.16 -52.07 18.08
N GLY A 329 25.74 -52.25 16.91
CA GLY A 329 25.16 -52.90 15.72
C GLY A 329 25.31 -54.45 15.84
N PRO A 330 25.32 -55.23 14.75
CA PRO A 330 25.39 -54.98 13.28
C PRO A 330 24.58 -55.98 12.40
N ALA A 331 24.72 -55.82 11.07
CA ALA A 331 24.69 -56.84 9.97
C ALA A 331 23.33 -57.47 9.63
N ASP A 332 22.90 -57.77 8.44
CA ASP A 332 23.54 -58.19 7.16
C ASP A 332 22.53 -58.01 6.03
N ALA A 333 23.01 -57.55 4.90
CA ALA A 333 23.24 -58.26 3.64
C ALA A 333 21.99 -58.69 2.83
N ALA A 334 21.87 -58.17 1.66
CA ALA A 334 21.93 -58.83 0.35
C ALA A 334 20.98 -58.23 -0.69
N THR A 335 21.55 -57.60 -1.68
CA THR A 335 21.08 -57.51 -3.07
C THR A 335 21.32 -58.88 -3.74
N PRO A 336 20.70 -59.32 -4.88
CA PRO A 336 20.67 -58.52 -6.11
C PRO A 336 19.51 -58.82 -7.12
N ALA A 337 19.41 -57.93 -8.13
CA ALA A 337 19.24 -58.17 -9.58
C ALA A 337 17.89 -58.69 -10.10
N ALA A 338 17.27 -58.07 -11.06
CA ALA A 338 17.47 -57.95 -12.48
C ALA A 338 16.16 -57.52 -13.15
N ASN A 339 16.28 -56.62 -14.09
CA ASN A 339 15.42 -56.45 -15.25
C ASN A 339 15.47 -57.71 -16.15
N PRO A 340 14.58 -58.01 -17.13
CA PRO A 340 14.24 -57.09 -18.22
C PRO A 340 12.84 -57.25 -18.87
N ASP A 341 12.54 -56.25 -19.75
CA ASP A 341 11.86 -56.30 -21.06
C ASP A 341 10.52 -56.99 -21.28
N SER A 342 9.62 -56.26 -21.87
CA SER A 342 9.08 -56.41 -23.28
C SER A 342 7.73 -55.68 -23.32
N GLU A 343 7.65 -54.67 -24.15
CA GLU A 343 7.09 -54.66 -25.51
C GLU A 343 5.59 -54.93 -25.65
N LEU A 344 4.96 -53.94 -26.28
CA LEU A 344 4.01 -53.99 -27.42
C LEU A 344 2.50 -53.90 -27.15
N GLN A 345 1.98 -52.85 -27.77
CA GLN A 345 0.76 -52.77 -28.62
C GLN A 345 -0.63 -52.96 -27.98
N SER A 346 -1.38 -51.91 -27.95
CA SER A 346 -2.45 -51.59 -28.92
C SER A 346 -2.92 -50.16 -28.70
#